data_2cc16da0d321284fcffcca1240ab7406
#
_entry.id   2cc16da0d321284fcffcca1240ab7406
#
_cell.length_a   1.000
_cell.length_b   1.000
_cell.length_c   1.000
_cell.angle_alpha   90.00
_cell.angle_beta   90.00
_cell.angle_gamma   90.00
#
_symmetry.space_group_name_H-M   'P 1'
#
loop_
_entity.id
_entity.type
_entity.pdbx_description
1 polymer ?
#
loop_
_entity_poly.entity_id
_entity_poly.type
_entity_poly.pdbx_seq_one_letter_code
_entity_poly.pdbx_strand_id
1 'polypeptide(L)'
;TEPNDVLVAPDGSIFVGESHNAQFLDADGPGAIGRISKFSPDGKFIKTFGSFGYGPSQFRGPHSLAMDSKGRLFVADRGNRRIQIFDQEGKHLDTWYQFSRISGIYIDPNDVLYAIDSESDDNYNPGWRKGLRVGSARTGEVWSFVPEHVSTQPSGMGGYGSMGEGVAV
;
A
#
# COMPACT_ATOMS: atom_id res chain seq x y z
N THR A 1 -10.08 2.58 -15.31
CA THR A 1 -9.52 2.28 -13.98
C THR A 1 -8.29 1.41 -14.13
N GLU A 2 -7.32 1.59 -13.26
CA GLU A 2 -6.07 0.83 -13.26
C GLU A 2 -6.01 0.07 -11.92
N PRO A 3 -6.47 -1.19 -11.87
CA PRO A 3 -6.38 -1.98 -10.65
C PRO A 3 -4.91 -2.26 -10.31
N ASN A 4 -4.54 -2.05 -9.04
CA ASN A 4 -3.19 -2.28 -8.54
C ASN A 4 -3.08 -3.59 -7.78
N ASP A 5 -4.08 -3.86 -6.93
CA ASP A 5 -4.08 -5.01 -6.06
C ASP A 5 -5.50 -5.46 -5.76
N VAL A 6 -5.66 -6.73 -5.41
CA VAL A 6 -6.92 -7.36 -5.04
C VAL A 6 -6.75 -8.15 -3.75
N LEU A 7 -7.67 -7.94 -2.82
CA LEU A 7 -7.75 -8.68 -1.55
C LEU A 7 -9.10 -9.36 -1.44
N VAL A 8 -9.10 -10.64 -1.09
CA VAL A 8 -10.32 -11.37 -0.71
C VAL A 8 -10.35 -11.48 0.81
N ALA A 9 -11.37 -10.88 1.42
CA ALA A 9 -11.58 -10.92 2.86
C ALA A 9 -12.10 -12.31 3.32
N PRO A 10 -12.00 -12.66 4.62
CA PRO A 10 -12.47 -13.95 5.14
C PRO A 10 -13.96 -14.25 4.89
N ASP A 11 -14.80 -13.22 4.77
CA ASP A 11 -16.22 -13.34 4.42
C ASP A 11 -16.48 -13.50 2.91
N GLY A 12 -15.41 -13.50 2.10
CA GLY A 12 -15.46 -13.57 0.65
C GLY A 12 -15.63 -12.22 -0.05
N SER A 13 -15.82 -11.13 0.66
CA SER A 13 -15.84 -9.78 0.07
C SER A 13 -14.52 -9.50 -0.64
N ILE A 14 -14.59 -8.87 -1.83
CA ILE A 14 -13.42 -8.56 -2.65
C ILE A 14 -13.17 -7.06 -2.61
N PHE A 15 -11.94 -6.67 -2.30
CA PHE A 15 -11.49 -5.29 -2.34
C PHE A 15 -10.46 -5.10 -3.45
N VAL A 16 -10.59 -4.01 -4.22
CA VAL A 16 -9.68 -3.67 -5.33
C VAL A 16 -9.16 -2.26 -5.13
N GLY A 17 -7.84 -2.12 -5.04
CA GLY A 17 -7.17 -0.82 -5.07
C GLY A 17 -7.06 -0.32 -6.51
N GLU A 18 -7.49 0.93 -6.76
CA GLU A 18 -7.53 1.48 -8.12
C GLU A 18 -6.73 2.76 -8.25
N SER A 19 -6.00 2.86 -9.36
CA SER A 19 -5.23 3.98 -9.89
C SER A 19 -3.74 4.00 -9.53
N HIS A 20 -2.97 3.29 -10.34
CA HIS A 20 -1.50 3.28 -10.26
C HIS A 20 -0.89 4.64 -10.60
N ASN A 21 -1.39 5.30 -11.63
CA ASN A 21 -0.82 6.56 -12.11
C ASN A 21 -1.09 7.75 -11.19
N ALA A 22 -2.03 7.65 -10.23
CA ALA A 22 -2.33 8.71 -9.27
C ALA A 22 -1.11 9.13 -8.42
N GLN A 23 -0.14 8.26 -8.24
CA GLN A 23 1.09 8.59 -7.50
C GLN A 23 1.96 9.65 -8.19
N PHE A 24 1.82 9.82 -9.51
CA PHE A 24 2.59 10.76 -10.34
C PHE A 24 1.81 12.02 -10.69
N LEU A 25 0.53 12.09 -10.37
CA LEU A 25 -0.33 13.21 -10.72
C LEU A 25 -0.28 14.30 -9.64
N ASP A 26 -0.43 15.55 -10.09
CA ASP A 26 -0.74 16.66 -9.20
C ASP A 26 -2.20 16.63 -8.79
N ALA A 27 -2.53 17.27 -7.65
CA ALA A 27 -3.86 17.23 -7.05
C ALA A 27 -5.01 17.67 -7.98
N ASP A 28 -4.70 18.50 -8.98
CA ASP A 28 -5.66 19.06 -9.92
C ASP A 28 -5.66 18.36 -11.29
N GLY A 29 -4.99 17.23 -11.43
CA GLY A 29 -4.93 16.47 -12.67
C GLY A 29 -6.33 15.94 -13.08
N PRO A 30 -6.82 16.26 -14.30
CA PRO A 30 -8.13 15.80 -14.73
C PRO A 30 -8.18 14.28 -14.78
N GLY A 31 -9.18 13.68 -14.11
CA GLY A 31 -9.42 12.24 -14.11
C GLY A 31 -8.59 11.44 -13.10
N ALA A 32 -7.90 12.09 -12.16
CA ALA A 32 -7.19 11.40 -11.09
C ALA A 32 -8.18 10.60 -10.22
N ILE A 33 -7.99 9.29 -10.20
CA ILE A 33 -8.76 8.37 -9.39
C ILE A 33 -7.83 7.82 -8.29
N GLY A 34 -8.29 7.79 -7.06
CA GLY A 34 -7.62 7.13 -5.95
C GLY A 34 -8.70 6.55 -5.05
N ARG A 35 -9.03 5.27 -5.20
CA ARG A 35 -10.16 4.67 -4.48
C ARG A 35 -9.98 3.18 -4.23
N ILE A 36 -10.80 2.67 -3.36
CA ILE A 36 -10.99 1.24 -3.14
C ILE A 36 -12.41 0.88 -3.57
N SER A 37 -12.53 -0.16 -4.38
CA SER A 37 -13.82 -0.75 -4.78
C SER A 37 -14.08 -2.03 -4.02
N LYS A 38 -15.29 -2.19 -3.46
CA LYS A 38 -15.75 -3.39 -2.77
C LYS A 38 -16.76 -4.13 -3.63
N PHE A 39 -16.59 -5.45 -3.71
CA PHE A 39 -17.48 -6.36 -4.41
C PHE A 39 -17.91 -7.50 -3.47
N SER A 40 -19.06 -8.12 -3.76
CA SER A 40 -19.50 -9.35 -3.10
C SER A 40 -18.69 -10.56 -3.56
N PRO A 41 -18.81 -11.72 -2.86
CA PRO A 41 -18.08 -12.95 -3.25
C PRO A 41 -18.39 -13.45 -4.66
N ASP A 42 -19.57 -13.12 -5.21
CA ASP A 42 -19.98 -13.45 -6.58
C ASP A 42 -19.59 -12.35 -7.61
N GLY A 43 -18.76 -11.38 -7.18
CA GLY A 43 -18.21 -10.35 -8.06
C GLY A 43 -19.12 -9.16 -8.37
N LYS A 44 -20.29 -9.06 -7.70
CA LYS A 44 -21.16 -7.90 -7.88
C LYS A 44 -20.63 -6.68 -7.16
N PHE A 45 -20.62 -5.54 -7.84
CA PHE A 45 -20.23 -4.27 -7.27
C PHE A 45 -21.14 -3.89 -6.10
N ILE A 46 -20.52 -3.48 -4.97
CA ILE A 46 -21.23 -3.00 -3.79
C ILE A 46 -21.07 -1.48 -3.68
N LYS A 47 -19.83 -0.99 -3.60
CA LYS A 47 -19.53 0.44 -3.43
C LYS A 47 -18.08 0.76 -3.73
N THR A 48 -17.77 2.05 -3.79
CA THR A 48 -16.40 2.56 -3.68
C THR A 48 -16.27 3.47 -2.46
N PHE A 49 -15.04 3.62 -1.97
CA PHE A 49 -14.69 4.66 -1.00
C PHE A 49 -13.31 5.22 -1.29
N GLY A 50 -13.07 6.43 -0.77
CA GLY A 50 -11.87 7.19 -1.04
C GLY A 50 -11.96 8.03 -2.32
N SER A 51 -11.03 8.93 -2.45
CA SER A 51 -10.84 9.83 -3.60
C SER A 51 -9.37 10.14 -3.80
N PHE A 52 -9.02 10.75 -4.92
CA PHE A 52 -7.67 11.26 -5.13
C PHE A 52 -7.35 12.40 -4.13
N GLY A 53 -6.15 12.40 -3.57
CA GLY A 53 -5.67 13.49 -2.71
C GLY A 53 -4.73 13.06 -1.58
N TYR A 54 -4.57 13.94 -0.58
CA TYR A 54 -3.57 13.84 0.49
C TYR A 54 -4.17 13.64 1.89
N GLY A 55 -5.45 13.92 2.07
CA GLY A 55 -6.16 13.84 3.36
C GLY A 55 -6.51 12.41 3.77
N PRO A 56 -7.14 12.23 4.94
CA PRO A 56 -7.74 10.96 5.32
C PRO A 56 -8.76 10.49 4.28
N SER A 57 -8.78 9.19 3.98
CA SER A 57 -9.60 8.58 2.91
C SER A 57 -9.32 9.12 1.50
N GLN A 58 -8.20 9.81 1.30
CA GLN A 58 -7.73 10.21 -0.02
C GLN A 58 -6.46 9.43 -0.35
N PHE A 59 -6.26 9.05 -1.62
CA PHE A 59 -5.17 8.20 -2.05
C PHE A 59 -4.42 8.80 -3.24
N ARG A 60 -3.11 8.57 -3.25
CA ARG A 60 -2.24 8.79 -4.41
C ARG A 60 -1.55 7.47 -4.81
N GLY A 61 -2.34 6.55 -5.34
CA GLY A 61 -1.91 5.22 -5.70
C GLY A 61 -2.04 4.23 -4.53
N PRO A 62 -3.27 3.73 -4.25
CA PRO A 62 -3.47 2.61 -3.32
C PRO A 62 -2.89 1.35 -3.95
N HIS A 63 -1.62 1.04 -3.61
CA HIS A 63 -0.76 0.13 -4.37
C HIS A 63 -0.89 -1.32 -3.91
N SER A 64 -1.09 -1.55 -2.61
CA SER A 64 -1.28 -2.90 -2.08
C SER A 64 -2.27 -2.90 -0.91
N LEU A 65 -2.94 -4.03 -0.72
CA LEU A 65 -4.00 -4.25 0.26
C LEU A 65 -3.65 -5.45 1.14
N ALA A 66 -3.91 -5.35 2.43
CA ALA A 66 -3.88 -6.47 3.36
C ALA A 66 -5.00 -6.35 4.39
N MET A 67 -5.30 -7.44 5.09
CA MET A 67 -6.29 -7.44 6.18
C MET A 67 -5.73 -8.14 7.41
N ASP A 68 -5.96 -7.57 8.57
CA ASP A 68 -5.56 -8.17 9.84
C ASP A 68 -6.61 -9.14 10.39
N SER A 69 -6.28 -9.81 11.50
CA SER A 69 -7.17 -10.77 12.18
C SER A 69 -8.47 -10.17 12.69
N LYS A 70 -8.55 -8.83 12.80
CA LYS A 70 -9.77 -8.10 13.21
C LYS A 70 -10.62 -7.64 12.04
N GLY A 71 -10.23 -7.96 10.80
CA GLY A 71 -10.92 -7.54 9.59
C GLY A 71 -10.69 -6.06 9.24
N ARG A 72 -9.63 -5.42 9.77
CA ARG A 72 -9.25 -4.07 9.34
C ARG A 72 -8.50 -4.14 8.01
N LEU A 73 -8.90 -3.30 7.07
CA LEU A 73 -8.27 -3.18 5.76
C LEU A 73 -7.11 -2.18 5.83
N PHE A 74 -5.93 -2.64 5.47
CA PHE A 74 -4.71 -1.85 5.36
C PHE A 74 -4.46 -1.52 3.89
N VAL A 75 -4.27 -0.25 3.59
CA VAL A 75 -4.05 0.25 2.23
C VAL A 75 -2.69 0.93 2.17
N ALA A 76 -1.78 0.39 1.39
CA ALA A 76 -0.50 1.03 1.07
C ALA A 76 -0.74 2.20 0.11
N ASP A 77 -0.87 3.39 0.63
CA ASP A 77 -1.05 4.64 -0.11
C ASP A 77 0.33 5.19 -0.52
N ARG A 78 0.91 4.53 -1.54
CA ARG A 78 2.33 4.65 -1.93
C ARG A 78 2.72 6.09 -2.27
N GLY A 79 1.94 6.78 -3.06
CA GLY A 79 2.22 8.17 -3.44
C GLY A 79 2.20 9.14 -2.27
N ASN A 80 1.47 8.82 -1.20
CA ASN A 80 1.43 9.58 0.06
C ASN A 80 2.39 9.03 1.13
N ARG A 81 3.14 7.97 0.85
CA ARG A 81 4.15 7.38 1.74
C ARG A 81 3.58 6.99 3.11
N ARG A 82 2.44 6.29 3.11
CA ARG A 82 1.71 5.91 4.32
C ARG A 82 0.90 4.63 4.13
N ILE A 83 0.50 4.02 5.24
CA ILE A 83 -0.60 3.06 5.29
C ILE A 83 -1.81 3.79 5.84
N GLN A 84 -2.96 3.64 5.20
CA GLN A 84 -4.24 4.01 5.79
C GLN A 84 -5.01 2.75 6.19
N ILE A 85 -5.69 2.81 7.34
CA ILE A 85 -6.40 1.68 7.92
C ILE A 85 -7.90 2.01 7.95
N PHE A 86 -8.70 1.06 7.49
CA PHE A 86 -10.15 1.20 7.37
C PHE A 86 -10.87 0.02 8.02
N ASP A 87 -12.13 0.22 8.37
CA ASP A 87 -13.05 -0.90 8.49
C ASP A 87 -13.50 -1.38 7.10
N GLN A 88 -14.21 -2.51 7.04
CA GLN A 88 -14.67 -3.06 5.76
C GLN A 88 -15.81 -2.24 5.12
N GLU A 89 -16.32 -1.25 5.82
CA GLU A 89 -17.30 -0.30 5.28
C GLU A 89 -16.66 0.99 4.74
N GLY A 90 -15.31 1.07 4.78
CA GLY A 90 -14.54 2.20 4.26
C GLY A 90 -14.46 3.39 5.21
N LYS A 91 -14.80 3.20 6.49
CA LYS A 91 -14.56 4.21 7.52
C LYS A 91 -13.08 4.22 7.86
N HIS A 92 -12.45 5.37 7.73
CA HIS A 92 -11.05 5.58 8.11
C HIS A 92 -10.89 5.42 9.63
N LEU A 93 -9.92 4.60 10.05
CA LEU A 93 -9.60 4.28 11.44
C LEU A 93 -8.30 4.92 11.89
N ASP A 94 -7.23 4.82 11.06
CA ASP A 94 -5.90 5.29 11.43
C ASP A 94 -5.03 5.55 10.19
N THR A 95 -3.89 6.24 10.37
CA THR A 95 -2.89 6.50 9.33
C THR A 95 -1.48 6.36 9.89
N TRP A 96 -0.66 5.51 9.26
CA TRP A 96 0.70 5.19 9.68
C TRP A 96 1.73 5.62 8.64
N TYR A 97 2.74 6.38 9.07
CA TYR A 97 3.81 6.90 8.21
C TYR A 97 5.15 6.15 8.37
N GLN A 98 5.30 5.39 9.44
CA GLN A 98 6.56 4.74 9.83
C GLN A 98 6.97 3.55 8.96
N PHE A 99 6.16 3.17 7.99
CA PHE A 99 6.45 2.09 7.05
C PHE A 99 7.00 2.58 5.71
N SER A 100 7.07 3.91 5.49
CA SER A 100 7.65 4.52 4.29
C SER A 100 6.79 4.44 3.02
N ARG A 101 7.43 4.45 1.83
CA ARG A 101 6.82 4.40 0.49
C ARG A 101 6.59 2.95 0.06
N ILE A 102 5.52 2.36 0.52
CA ILE A 102 5.27 0.93 0.44
C ILE A 102 4.74 0.54 -0.93
N SER A 103 5.37 -0.45 -1.56
CA SER A 103 4.91 -1.10 -2.79
C SER A 103 4.03 -2.30 -2.52
N GLY A 104 4.37 -3.13 -1.52
CA GLY A 104 3.59 -4.29 -1.14
C GLY A 104 3.45 -4.45 0.36
N ILE A 105 2.32 -4.96 0.81
CA ILE A 105 2.07 -5.33 2.22
C ILE A 105 1.50 -6.74 2.31
N TYR A 106 1.89 -7.43 3.36
CA TYR A 106 1.31 -8.69 3.80
C TYR A 106 1.12 -8.67 5.31
N ILE A 107 0.05 -9.23 5.81
CA ILE A 107 -0.20 -9.42 7.24
C ILE A 107 -0.43 -10.91 7.48
N ASP A 108 0.37 -11.51 8.37
CA ASP A 108 0.25 -12.90 8.71
C ASP A 108 -0.88 -13.18 9.73
N PRO A 109 -1.24 -14.47 9.98
CA PRO A 109 -2.29 -14.81 10.96
C PRO A 109 -2.01 -14.36 12.40
N ASN A 110 -0.78 -13.97 12.74
CA ASN A 110 -0.39 -13.45 14.06
C ASN A 110 -0.42 -11.92 14.11
N ASP A 111 -0.90 -11.25 13.06
CA ASP A 111 -0.89 -9.80 12.86
C ASP A 111 0.53 -9.21 12.78
N VAL A 112 1.49 -9.97 12.25
CA VAL A 112 2.78 -9.43 11.85
C VAL A 112 2.62 -8.80 10.47
N LEU A 113 2.96 -7.52 10.37
CA LEU A 113 2.90 -6.74 9.13
C LEU A 113 4.28 -6.72 8.47
N TYR A 114 4.31 -7.11 7.21
CA TYR A 114 5.46 -7.05 6.32
C TYR A 114 5.19 -6.01 5.26
N ALA A 115 6.04 -4.97 5.18
CA ALA A 115 5.89 -3.85 4.25
C ALA A 115 7.17 -3.66 3.44
N ILE A 116 7.07 -3.85 2.13
CA ILE A 116 8.21 -3.69 1.23
C ILE A 116 8.18 -2.33 0.55
N ASP A 117 9.30 -1.62 0.65
CA ASP A 117 9.56 -0.35 -0.03
C ASP A 117 10.60 -0.61 -1.14
N SER A 118 10.16 -0.58 -2.39
CA SER A 118 10.99 -0.86 -3.55
C SER A 118 11.53 0.40 -4.23
N GLU A 119 11.09 1.60 -3.80
CA GLU A 119 11.34 2.82 -4.57
C GLU A 119 11.91 4.01 -3.79
N SER A 120 12.00 3.95 -2.46
CA SER A 120 12.56 5.08 -1.71
C SER A 120 14.00 5.36 -2.12
N ASP A 121 14.25 6.60 -2.49
CA ASP A 121 15.54 7.18 -2.79
C ASP A 121 15.52 8.69 -2.49
N ASP A 122 16.61 9.38 -2.78
CA ASP A 122 16.73 10.82 -2.50
C ASP A 122 15.77 11.69 -3.31
N ASN A 123 15.19 11.17 -4.41
CA ASN A 123 14.21 11.90 -5.24
C ASN A 123 12.77 11.64 -4.80
N TYR A 124 12.44 10.37 -4.54
CA TYR A 124 11.04 9.96 -4.30
C TYR A 124 10.65 9.94 -2.82
N ASN A 125 11.60 9.71 -1.92
CA ASN A 125 11.34 9.68 -0.48
C ASN A 125 12.61 9.96 0.32
N PRO A 126 13.12 11.21 0.30
CA PRO A 126 14.39 11.59 0.90
C PRO A 126 14.50 11.17 2.37
N GLY A 127 15.67 10.62 2.74
CA GLY A 127 15.94 10.15 4.11
C GLY A 127 15.43 8.73 4.42
N TRP A 128 14.76 8.09 3.48
CA TRP A 128 14.31 6.70 3.61
C TRP A 128 15.10 5.76 2.70
N ARG A 129 15.15 4.49 3.07
CA ARG A 129 15.82 3.44 2.31
C ARG A 129 14.83 2.38 1.85
N LYS A 130 15.09 1.84 0.66
CA LYS A 130 14.45 0.62 0.16
C LYS A 130 14.72 -0.55 1.09
N GLY A 131 13.76 -1.43 1.21
CA GLY A 131 13.88 -2.61 2.04
C GLY A 131 12.55 -3.06 2.63
N LEU A 132 12.61 -4.16 3.36
CA LEU A 132 11.48 -4.75 4.05
C LEU A 132 11.43 -4.24 5.50
N ARG A 133 10.28 -3.70 5.91
CA ARG A 133 9.96 -3.37 7.30
C ARG A 133 9.01 -4.41 7.85
N VAL A 134 9.34 -4.93 9.02
CA VAL A 134 8.52 -5.91 9.74
C VAL A 134 8.06 -5.29 11.04
N GLY A 135 6.78 -5.43 11.35
CA GLY A 135 6.21 -4.80 12.53
C GLY A 135 4.86 -5.37 12.92
N SER A 136 4.17 -4.68 13.81
CA SER A 136 2.87 -5.08 14.33
C SER A 136 1.72 -4.44 13.55
N ALA A 137 0.84 -5.24 12.97
CA ALA A 137 -0.43 -4.73 12.44
C ALA A 137 -1.37 -4.23 13.54
N ARG A 138 -1.13 -4.60 14.81
CA ARG A 138 -1.96 -4.17 15.94
C ARG A 138 -1.64 -2.76 16.41
N THR A 139 -0.36 -2.41 16.44
CA THR A 139 0.14 -1.17 17.08
C THR A 139 0.85 -0.23 16.12
N GLY A 140 1.27 -0.70 14.93
CA GLY A 140 2.09 0.05 14.00
C GLY A 140 3.57 0.11 14.38
N GLU A 141 3.99 -0.55 15.45
CA GLU A 141 5.40 -0.61 15.85
C GLU A 141 6.23 -1.33 14.79
N VAL A 142 7.32 -0.73 14.34
CA VAL A 142 8.29 -1.36 13.44
C VAL A 142 9.38 -2.01 14.28
N TRP A 143 9.54 -3.34 14.15
CA TRP A 143 10.49 -4.12 14.95
C TRP A 143 11.82 -4.32 14.23
N SER A 144 11.77 -4.43 12.90
CA SER A 144 12.94 -4.78 12.09
C SER A 144 12.90 -4.09 10.74
N PHE A 145 14.09 -3.82 10.22
CA PHE A 145 14.30 -3.35 8.86
C PHE A 145 15.40 -4.17 8.19
N VAL A 146 15.04 -4.80 7.08
CA VAL A 146 15.97 -5.53 6.21
C VAL A 146 16.22 -4.63 4.99
N PRO A 147 17.39 -3.98 4.88
CA PRO A 147 17.67 -3.10 3.76
C PRO A 147 17.81 -3.89 2.46
N GLU A 148 17.56 -3.21 1.34
CA GLU A 148 17.90 -3.74 0.02
C GLU A 148 19.39 -4.11 -0.03
N HIS A 149 19.68 -5.28 -0.60
CA HIS A 149 21.08 -5.66 -0.89
C HIS A 149 21.55 -4.87 -2.10
N VAL A 150 22.43 -3.91 -1.88
CA VAL A 150 23.07 -3.17 -2.96
C VAL A 150 23.98 -4.15 -3.71
N SER A 151 23.56 -4.60 -4.89
CA SER A 151 24.46 -5.35 -5.76
C SER A 151 25.58 -4.41 -6.21
N THR A 152 26.82 -4.86 -6.13
CA THR A 152 28.01 -4.12 -6.58
C THR A 152 28.14 -4.07 -8.11
N GLN A 153 27.14 -4.57 -8.85
CA GLN A 153 27.10 -4.49 -10.29
C GLN A 153 26.75 -3.06 -10.73
N PRO A 154 27.55 -2.43 -11.60
CA PRO A 154 27.18 -1.14 -12.18
C PRO A 154 25.91 -1.34 -13.00
N SER A 155 24.79 -0.84 -12.52
CA SER A 155 23.55 -0.81 -13.29
C SER A 155 23.70 0.19 -14.43
N GLY A 156 24.02 -0.32 -15.61
CA GLY A 156 23.83 0.44 -16.84
C GLY A 156 22.32 0.61 -17.04
N MET A 157 21.87 1.86 -17.04
CA MET A 157 20.49 2.35 -17.16
C MET A 157 19.69 2.30 -15.83
N GLY A 158 19.43 3.45 -15.29
CA GLY A 158 18.44 3.83 -14.27
C GLY A 158 17.99 2.69 -13.35
N GLY A 159 18.83 2.31 -12.39
CA GLY A 159 18.59 1.11 -11.61
C GLY A 159 17.36 1.23 -10.75
N TYR A 160 16.25 0.72 -11.23
CA TYR A 160 15.21 0.22 -10.35
C TYR A 160 15.82 -0.95 -9.59
N GLY A 161 15.98 -0.81 -8.28
CA GLY A 161 16.58 -1.84 -7.45
C GLY A 161 15.83 -3.16 -7.59
N SER A 162 16.52 -4.25 -7.29
CA SER A 162 16.02 -5.62 -7.42
C SER A 162 15.03 -6.06 -6.35
N MET A 163 14.53 -5.15 -5.51
CA MET A 163 13.47 -5.46 -4.54
C MET A 163 12.15 -5.64 -5.28
N GLY A 164 11.51 -6.79 -5.06
CA GLY A 164 10.17 -7.06 -5.60
C GLY A 164 9.13 -6.07 -5.10
N GLU A 165 8.06 -5.90 -5.86
CA GLU A 165 6.94 -5.02 -5.47
C GLU A 165 5.91 -5.71 -4.59
N GLY A 166 6.06 -7.01 -4.35
CA GLY A 166 5.19 -7.81 -3.51
C GLY A 166 5.93 -8.51 -2.38
N VAL A 167 5.22 -8.87 -1.34
CA VAL A 167 5.68 -9.69 -0.23
C VAL A 167 4.63 -10.75 0.09
N ALA A 168 5.08 -11.99 0.27
CA ALA A 168 4.28 -13.11 0.76
C ALA A 168 5.14 -13.94 1.71
N VAL A 169 4.54 -14.56 2.72
CA VAL A 169 5.19 -15.42 3.72
C VAL A 169 4.45 -16.75 3.83
#